data_13281ab1647bdd8ee98d81492fcc3295
#
_entry.id   13281ab1647bdd8ee98d81492fcc3295
#
_cell.length_a   1.000
_cell.length_b   1.000
_cell.length_c   1.000
_cell.angle_alpha   90.00
_cell.angle_beta   90.00
_cell.angle_gamma   90.00
#
_symmetry.space_group_name_H-M   'P 1'
#
loop_
_entity.id
_entity.type
_entity.pdbx_description
1 polymer ?
#
loop_
_entity_poly.entity_id
_entity_poly.type
_entity_poly.pdbx_seq_one_letter_code
_entity_poly.pdbx_strand_id
1 'polypeptide(L)' 'MPKWEYRKFETRGNVLTAVDDEPSPIGNSTDLQQLNAMGLGGWELVSVTLNAAGFSTFFLKRPKQ' A
#
# COMPACT_ATOMS: atom_id res chain seq x y z
N MET A 1 -8.42 -19.09 -15.77
CA MET A 1 -8.51 -18.59 -14.41
C MET A 1 -8.03 -17.16 -14.36
N PRO A 2 -8.74 -16.30 -13.63
CA PRO A 2 -8.24 -14.93 -13.48
C PRO A 2 -6.91 -14.93 -12.74
N LYS A 3 -6.02 -14.08 -13.19
CA LYS A 3 -4.74 -13.86 -12.53
C LYS A 3 -4.81 -12.52 -11.80
N TRP A 4 -4.10 -12.46 -10.70
CA TRP A 4 -4.06 -11.26 -9.87
C TRP A 4 -2.62 -10.79 -9.75
N GLU A 5 -2.43 -9.49 -9.70
CA GLU A 5 -1.15 -8.92 -9.28
C GLU A 5 -1.32 -8.21 -7.96
N TYR A 6 -0.27 -8.22 -7.17
CA TYR A 6 -0.30 -7.73 -5.79
C TYR A 6 0.75 -6.66 -5.58
N ARG A 7 0.40 -5.70 -4.75
CA ARG A 7 1.34 -4.68 -4.29
C ARG A 7 1.15 -4.47 -2.81
N LYS A 8 2.16 -3.88 -2.18
CA LYS A 8 2.07 -3.50 -0.78
C LYS A 8 2.72 -2.15 -0.57
N PHE A 9 2.26 -1.45 0.46
CA PHE A 9 2.97 -0.26 0.93
C PHE A 9 2.94 -0.25 2.45
N GLU A 10 3.87 0.48 3.03
CA GLU A 10 4.03 0.52 4.47
C GLU A 10 3.99 1.95 4.95
N THR A 11 3.34 2.16 6.09
CA THR A 11 3.25 3.46 6.72
C THR A 11 3.68 3.36 8.17
N ARG A 12 4.13 4.47 8.72
CA ARG A 12 4.37 4.61 10.15
C ARG A 12 3.54 5.79 10.63
N GLY A 13 2.66 5.53 11.60
CA GLY A 13 1.62 6.48 11.89
C GLY A 13 0.75 6.64 10.64
N ASN A 14 0.64 7.85 10.12
CA ASN A 14 -0.12 8.10 8.89
C ASN A 14 0.78 8.40 7.70
N VAL A 15 2.09 8.23 7.85
CA VAL A 15 3.05 8.68 6.83
C VAL A 15 3.58 7.49 6.05
N LEU A 16 3.54 7.59 4.72
CA LEU A 16 4.07 6.56 3.85
C LEU A 16 5.58 6.43 4.01
N THR A 17 6.06 5.22 4.25
CA THR A 17 7.49 4.96 4.45
C THR A 17 8.10 4.11 3.34
N ALA A 18 7.33 3.22 2.73
CA ALA A 18 7.85 2.34 1.68
C ALA A 18 6.72 1.88 0.76
N VAL A 19 7.07 1.64 -0.51
CA VAL A 19 6.17 1.04 -1.50
C VAL A 19 6.91 -0.12 -2.13
N ASP A 20 6.31 -1.32 -2.11
CA ASP A 20 6.89 -2.54 -2.66
C ASP A 20 8.31 -2.82 -2.15
N ASP A 21 8.52 -2.64 -0.85
CA ASP A 21 9.81 -2.81 -0.17
C ASP A 21 10.88 -1.76 -0.52
N GLU A 22 10.53 -0.75 -1.30
CA GLU A 22 11.46 0.33 -1.60
C GLU A 22 11.12 1.56 -0.75
N PRO A 23 12.12 2.16 -0.10
CA PRO A 23 11.87 3.35 0.69
C PRO A 23 11.24 4.42 -0.18
N SER A 24 10.14 4.99 0.31
CA SER A 24 9.54 6.13 -0.35
C SER A 24 10.36 7.37 -0.03
N PRO A 25 10.61 8.25 -1.00
CA PRO A 25 11.17 9.56 -0.67
C PRO A 25 10.31 10.19 0.41
N ILE A 26 10.92 10.99 1.26
CA ILE A 26 10.18 11.65 2.34
C ILE A 26 9.00 12.36 1.69
N GLY A 27 7.94 11.63 1.63
CA GLY A 27 6.74 12.11 1.01
C GLY A 27 5.84 12.70 2.06
N ASN A 28 5.02 13.59 1.62
CA ASN A 28 3.98 14.14 2.45
C ASN A 28 2.70 13.34 2.28
N SER A 29 2.82 12.10 1.79
CA SER A 29 1.67 11.26 1.53
C SER A 29 1.22 10.55 2.80
N THR A 30 -0.07 10.57 3.05
CA THR A 30 -0.67 9.79 4.11
C THR A 30 -1.11 8.44 3.56
N ASP A 31 -1.49 7.52 4.47
CA ASP A 31 -2.01 6.21 4.08
C ASP A 31 -3.24 6.36 3.18
N LEU A 32 -4.16 7.25 3.51
CA LEU A 32 -5.37 7.44 2.72
C LEU A 32 -5.05 8.02 1.33
N GLN A 33 -4.11 8.95 1.25
CA GLN A 33 -3.69 9.50 -0.04
C GLN A 33 -3.09 8.42 -0.93
N GLN A 34 -2.28 7.54 -0.35
CA GLN A 34 -1.69 6.43 -1.10
C GLN A 34 -2.76 5.43 -1.54
N LEU A 35 -3.71 5.10 -0.67
CA LEU A 35 -4.82 4.22 -1.03
C LEU A 35 -5.64 4.79 -2.19
N ASN A 36 -5.96 6.08 -2.13
CA ASN A 36 -6.72 6.71 -3.19
C ASN A 36 -5.96 6.72 -4.51
N ALA A 37 -4.65 6.99 -4.47
CA ALA A 37 -3.82 6.98 -5.66
C ALA A 37 -3.78 5.60 -6.29
N MET A 38 -3.62 4.55 -5.50
CA MET A 38 -3.59 3.18 -6.01
C MET A 38 -4.97 2.75 -6.49
N GLY A 39 -6.03 3.20 -5.83
CA GLY A 39 -7.40 2.93 -6.27
C GLY A 39 -7.69 3.49 -7.65
N LEU A 40 -7.13 4.64 -8.01
CA LEU A 40 -7.26 5.18 -9.35
C LEU A 40 -6.62 4.27 -10.40
N GLY A 41 -5.61 3.50 -10.01
CA GLY A 41 -4.99 2.50 -10.88
C GLY A 41 -5.69 1.14 -10.86
N GLY A 42 -6.83 1.04 -10.20
CA GLY A 42 -7.59 -0.20 -10.13
C GLY A 42 -7.20 -1.13 -9.01
N TRP A 43 -6.36 -0.68 -8.08
CA TRP A 43 -5.92 -1.51 -6.97
C TRP A 43 -6.98 -1.54 -5.87
N GLU A 44 -7.17 -2.72 -5.28
CA GLU A 44 -8.14 -2.96 -4.23
C GLU A 44 -7.42 -3.40 -2.97
N LEU A 45 -7.78 -2.81 -1.83
CA LEU A 45 -7.20 -3.17 -0.54
C LEU A 45 -7.70 -4.55 -0.12
N VAL A 46 -6.77 -5.42 0.19
CA VAL A 46 -7.07 -6.79 0.62
C VAL A 46 -6.94 -6.94 2.13
N SER A 47 -5.88 -6.38 2.70
CA SER A 47 -5.57 -6.58 4.10
C SER A 47 -4.65 -5.48 4.61
N VAL A 48 -4.73 -5.23 5.92
CA VAL A 48 -3.83 -4.32 6.62
C VAL A 48 -3.31 -5.06 7.83
N THR A 49 -2.00 -5.02 8.03
CA THR A 49 -1.37 -5.58 9.22
C THR A 49 -0.64 -4.47 9.98
N LEU A 50 -0.59 -4.61 11.30
CA LEU A 50 0.11 -3.67 12.17
C LEU A 50 1.14 -4.46 12.96
N ASN A 51 2.39 -3.98 12.98
CA ASN A 51 3.41 -4.62 13.80
C ASN A 51 3.63 -3.86 15.10
N ALA A 52 4.45 -4.46 15.99
CA ALA A 52 4.68 -3.91 17.33
C ALA A 52 5.47 -2.59 17.30
N ALA A 53 6.15 -2.30 16.20
CA ALA A 53 6.93 -1.06 16.06
C ALA A 53 6.10 0.11 15.55
N GLY A 54 4.79 -0.10 15.31
CA GLY A 54 3.90 0.96 14.83
C GLY A 54 3.86 1.11 13.33
N PHE A 55 4.42 0.17 12.58
CA PHE A 55 4.32 0.14 11.13
C PHE A 55 3.06 -0.60 10.71
N SER A 56 2.35 -0.06 9.74
CA SER A 56 1.21 -0.72 9.11
C SER A 56 1.57 -1.10 7.69
N THR A 57 1.26 -2.33 7.29
CA THR A 57 1.48 -2.79 5.92
C THR A 57 0.13 -3.01 5.26
N PHE A 58 -0.06 -2.38 4.11
CA PHE A 58 -1.28 -2.47 3.32
C PHE A 58 -1.02 -3.34 2.12
N PHE A 59 -1.85 -4.37 1.93
CA PHE A 59 -1.74 -5.28 0.79
C PHE A 59 -2.89 -5.02 -0.16
N LEU A 60 -2.56 -4.86 -1.45
CA LEU A 60 -3.52 -4.57 -2.48
C LEU A 60 -3.38 -5.55 -3.63
N LYS A 61 -4.46 -5.71 -4.38
CA LYS A 61 -4.47 -6.56 -5.57
C LYS A 61 -5.27 -5.90 -6.67
N ARG A 62 -5.03 -6.33 -7.90
CA ARG A 62 -5.90 -6.01 -9.02
C ARG A 62 -5.81 -7.15 -10.04
N PRO A 63 -6.83 -7.28 -10.91
CA PRO A 63 -6.76 -8.29 -11.97
C PRO A 63 -5.59 -8.00 -12.90
N LYS A 64 -4.83 -9.03 -13.22
CA LYS A 64 -3.74 -8.92 -14.16
C LYS A 64 -4.26 -9.17 -15.55
N GLN A 65 -3.95 -8.27 -16.44
CA GLN A 65 -4.37 -8.39 -17.84
C GLN A 65 -3.32 -9.09 -18.69
#